data_8f77fb5efe4043f78375b062b76c9544
#
_entry.id   8f77fb5efe4043f78375b062b76c9544
#
_cell.length_a   1.000
_cell.length_b   1.000
_cell.length_c   1.000
_cell.angle_alpha   90.00
_cell.angle_beta   90.00
_cell.angle_gamma   90.00
#
_symmetry.space_group_name_H-M   'P 1'
#
loop_
_entity.id
_entity.type
_entity.pdbx_description
1 polymer ?
#
loop_
_entity_poly.entity_id
_entity_poly.type
_entity_poly.pdbx_seq_one_letter_code
_entity_poly.pdbx_strand_id
1 'polypeptide(L)'
;MKKLVDRVSENNDIKRVLADGASYDSKKNFQYLYDNGIESAIKVRKNSTGQSNGCCYPRKLIVLQQMKNFKKWKHSVSYGHRWTAETVFSAIKRMFGEYVTTRKYPNMVKEMFLKVSLYNMFADMKL
;
A
#
# COMPACT_ATOMS: atom_id res chain seq x y z
N MET A 1 2.07 8.32 -0.35
CA MET A 1 0.76 7.68 -0.04
C MET A 1 -0.42 8.54 -0.45
N LYS A 2 -0.59 9.76 0.07
CA LYS A 2 -1.75 10.63 -0.21
C LYS A 2 -2.14 10.65 -1.71
N LYS A 3 -1.24 11.05 -2.60
CA LYS A 3 -1.54 11.13 -4.05
C LYS A 3 -2.07 9.82 -4.67
N LEU A 4 -1.61 8.66 -4.18
CA LEU A 4 -2.08 7.36 -4.67
C LEU A 4 -3.49 7.06 -4.15
N VAL A 5 -3.74 7.33 -2.88
CA VAL A 5 -5.05 7.12 -2.26
C VAL A 5 -6.08 8.05 -2.88
N ASP A 6 -5.77 9.34 -3.02
CA ASP A 6 -6.66 10.33 -3.65
C ASP A 6 -7.07 9.87 -5.06
N ARG A 7 -6.11 9.46 -5.89
CA ARG A 7 -6.37 9.01 -7.26
C ARG A 7 -7.25 7.75 -7.33
N VAL A 8 -7.02 6.79 -6.44
CA VAL A 8 -7.84 5.55 -6.39
C VAL A 8 -9.24 5.85 -5.85
N SER A 9 -9.35 6.77 -4.88
CA SER A 9 -10.63 7.18 -4.28
C SER A 9 -11.57 7.89 -5.25
N GLU A 10 -11.06 8.44 -6.36
CA GLU A 10 -11.91 9.06 -7.40
C GLU A 10 -12.92 8.06 -8.00
N ASN A 11 -12.58 6.78 -8.07
CA ASN A 11 -13.41 5.76 -8.70
C ASN A 11 -13.74 4.57 -7.79
N ASN A 12 -13.22 4.53 -6.57
CA ASN A 12 -13.36 3.39 -5.67
C ASN A 12 -13.52 3.83 -4.21
N ASP A 13 -14.32 3.09 -3.46
CA ASP A 13 -14.41 3.24 -2.00
C ASP A 13 -13.29 2.44 -1.33
N ILE A 14 -12.32 3.14 -0.76
CA ILE A 14 -11.17 2.53 -0.08
C ILE A 14 -11.48 2.39 1.40
N LYS A 15 -11.61 1.16 1.87
CA LYS A 15 -11.85 0.86 3.29
C LYS A 15 -10.57 0.69 4.10
N ARG A 16 -9.52 0.17 3.48
CA ARG A 16 -8.25 -0.16 4.14
C ARG A 16 -7.06 0.03 3.22
N VAL A 17 -5.94 0.51 3.77
CA VAL A 17 -4.66 0.59 3.07
C VAL A 17 -3.65 -0.30 3.77
N LEU A 18 -3.09 -1.23 3.02
CA LEU A 18 -2.01 -2.13 3.44
C LEU A 18 -0.67 -1.59 2.92
N ALA A 19 0.28 -1.31 3.80
CA ALA A 19 1.56 -0.77 3.39
C ALA A 19 2.73 -1.24 4.26
N ASP A 20 3.94 -1.21 3.69
CA ASP A 20 5.16 -1.51 4.42
C ASP A 20 5.62 -0.33 5.27
N GLY A 21 6.07 -0.62 6.47
CA GLY A 21 6.55 0.37 7.41
C GLY A 21 7.85 1.06 7.00
N ALA A 22 8.68 0.42 6.18
CA ALA A 22 9.93 1.02 5.73
C ALA A 22 9.71 2.36 5.01
N SER A 23 8.67 2.44 4.19
CA SER A 23 8.38 3.61 3.35
C SER A 23 7.18 4.44 3.84
N TYR A 24 6.25 3.83 4.56
CA TYR A 24 4.95 4.45 4.84
C TYR A 24 4.65 4.70 6.32
N ASP A 25 5.51 4.23 7.25
CA ASP A 25 5.38 4.50 8.68
C ASP A 25 5.73 5.97 8.99
N SER A 26 4.76 6.85 8.79
CA SER A 26 4.89 8.27 9.14
C SER A 26 3.60 8.80 9.77
N LYS A 27 3.74 9.74 10.71
CA LYS A 27 2.60 10.40 11.36
C LYS A 27 1.63 11.00 10.36
N LYS A 28 2.15 11.61 9.29
CA LYS A 28 1.33 12.23 8.21
C LYS A 28 0.46 11.21 7.50
N ASN A 29 0.99 10.02 7.21
CA ASN A 29 0.22 8.98 6.52
C ASN A 29 -0.89 8.41 7.42
N PHE A 30 -0.60 8.13 8.69
CA PHE A 30 -1.60 7.64 9.64
C PHE A 30 -2.71 8.66 9.87
N GLN A 31 -2.34 9.95 10.04
CA GLN A 31 -3.31 11.02 10.25
C GLN A 31 -4.19 11.20 9.01
N TYR A 32 -3.58 11.22 7.82
CA TYR A 32 -4.31 11.34 6.56
C TYR A 32 -5.35 10.21 6.37
N LEU A 33 -4.97 8.96 6.63
CA LEU A 33 -5.89 7.82 6.50
C LEU A 33 -7.02 7.92 7.54
N TYR A 34 -6.69 8.27 8.76
CA TYR A 34 -7.68 8.45 9.83
C TYR A 34 -8.70 9.55 9.50
N ASP A 35 -8.23 10.71 9.05
CA ASP A 35 -9.08 11.84 8.68
C ASP A 35 -10.04 11.51 7.52
N ASN A 36 -9.66 10.57 6.65
CA ASN A 36 -10.49 10.08 5.54
C ASN A 36 -11.31 8.82 5.88
N GLY A 37 -11.32 8.37 7.13
CA GLY A 37 -12.05 7.18 7.54
C GLY A 37 -11.51 5.87 6.98
N ILE A 38 -10.25 5.85 6.55
CA ILE A 38 -9.58 4.68 5.96
C ILE A 38 -8.77 3.96 7.03
N GLU A 39 -8.98 2.66 7.17
CA GLU A 39 -8.21 1.85 8.11
C GLU A 39 -6.75 1.70 7.65
N SER A 40 -5.81 2.04 8.54
CA SER A 40 -4.39 1.91 8.26
C SER A 40 -3.86 0.55 8.72
N ALA A 41 -3.49 -0.32 7.78
CA ALA A 41 -2.79 -1.57 8.02
C ALA A 41 -1.30 -1.42 7.65
N ILE A 42 -0.62 -0.50 8.32
CA ILE A 42 0.81 -0.21 8.11
C ILE A 42 1.61 -0.85 9.23
N LYS A 43 2.58 -1.71 8.88
CA LYS A 43 3.52 -2.26 9.85
C LYS A 43 4.45 -1.15 10.33
N VAL A 44 4.48 -0.89 11.64
CA VAL A 44 5.41 0.08 12.20
C VAL A 44 6.84 -0.45 12.28
N ARG A 45 7.82 0.45 12.33
CA ARG A 45 9.25 0.08 12.45
C ARG A 45 9.52 -0.61 13.78
N LYS A 46 10.49 -1.52 13.80
CA LYS A 46 10.84 -2.32 15.00
C LYS A 46 11.20 -1.48 16.24
N ASN A 47 11.78 -0.31 16.04
CA ASN A 47 12.17 0.62 17.10
C ASN A 47 11.08 1.64 17.44
N SER A 48 9.85 1.46 16.94
CA SER A 48 8.74 2.33 17.30
C SER A 48 8.38 2.16 18.77
N THR A 49 8.27 3.28 19.49
CA THR A 49 7.83 3.32 20.88
C THR A 49 6.40 3.83 20.95
N GLY A 50 5.65 3.42 21.97
CA GLY A 50 4.30 3.94 22.24
C GLY A 50 4.28 5.40 22.67
N GLN A 51 5.44 6.04 22.83
CA GLN A 51 5.56 7.47 23.10
C GLN A 51 5.48 8.23 21.78
N SER A 52 4.50 9.10 21.65
CA SER A 52 4.41 10.00 20.50
C SER A 52 4.79 11.41 20.94
N ASN A 53 5.99 11.82 20.61
CA ASN A 53 6.35 13.24 20.65
C ASN A 53 5.60 13.94 19.52
N GLY A 54 4.48 14.60 19.85
CA GLY A 54 3.57 15.29 18.91
C GLY A 54 2.45 14.38 18.39
N CYS A 55 1.38 14.40 19.08
CA CYS A 55 -0.04 14.13 18.79
C CYS A 55 -0.46 13.40 17.50
N CYS A 56 0.11 12.25 17.13
CA CYS A 56 -0.54 11.38 16.16
C CYS A 56 -1.19 10.19 16.87
N TYR A 57 -2.41 10.41 17.36
CA TYR A 57 -3.19 9.38 18.05
C TYR A 57 -3.40 8.10 17.22
N PRO A 58 -3.76 8.16 15.93
CA PRO A 58 -3.95 6.96 15.12
C PRO A 58 -2.68 6.09 15.06
N ARG A 59 -1.51 6.68 14.84
CA ARG A 59 -0.24 5.95 14.81
C ARG A 59 0.07 5.31 16.16
N LYS A 60 -0.15 6.04 17.26
CA LYS A 60 0.08 5.53 18.63
C LYS A 60 -0.75 4.27 18.90
N LEU A 61 -2.02 4.25 18.53
CA LEU A 61 -2.88 3.08 18.69
C LEU A 61 -2.34 1.86 17.95
N ILE A 62 -1.94 2.04 16.69
CA ILE A 62 -1.37 0.95 15.88
C ILE A 62 -0.06 0.42 16.47
N VAL A 63 0.82 1.31 16.93
CA VAL A 63 2.07 0.92 17.60
C VAL A 63 1.76 0.07 18.84
N LEU A 64 0.86 0.51 19.71
CA LEU A 64 0.49 -0.23 20.91
C LEU A 64 -0.14 -1.60 20.59
N GLN A 65 -1.01 -1.67 19.59
CA GLN A 65 -1.61 -2.93 19.14
C GLN A 65 -0.56 -3.92 18.61
N GLN A 66 0.39 -3.44 17.80
CA GLN A 66 1.47 -4.27 17.26
C GLN A 66 2.46 -4.72 18.34
N MET A 67 2.77 -3.86 19.32
CA MET A 67 3.62 -4.22 20.46
C MET A 67 2.96 -5.27 21.36
N LYS A 68 1.65 -5.15 21.60
CA LYS A 68 0.90 -6.08 22.46
C LYS A 68 0.79 -7.48 21.85
N ASN A 69 0.41 -7.59 20.59
CA ASN A 69 0.33 -8.87 19.88
C ASN A 69 0.33 -8.65 18.37
N PHE A 70 1.51 -8.71 17.76
CA PHE A 70 1.67 -8.51 16.33
C PHE A 70 0.91 -9.54 15.48
N LYS A 71 0.87 -10.82 15.91
CA LYS A 71 0.16 -11.87 15.17
C LYS A 71 -1.35 -11.60 15.14
N LYS A 72 -1.93 -11.21 16.27
CA LYS A 72 -3.35 -10.87 16.37
C LYS A 72 -3.67 -9.65 15.52
N TRP A 73 -2.86 -8.59 15.60
CA TRP A 73 -3.01 -7.40 14.76
C TRP A 73 -2.91 -7.76 13.26
N LYS A 74 -1.89 -8.50 12.87
CA LYS A 74 -1.69 -8.95 11.47
C LYS A 74 -2.92 -9.67 10.93
N HIS A 75 -3.55 -10.51 11.73
CA HIS A 75 -4.75 -11.25 11.36
C HIS A 75 -5.98 -10.33 11.27
N SER A 76 -6.18 -9.44 12.27
CA SER A 76 -7.35 -8.55 12.31
C SER A 76 -7.43 -7.59 11.12
N VAL A 77 -6.30 -7.09 10.65
CA VAL A 77 -6.24 -6.18 9.47
C VAL A 77 -5.97 -6.90 8.15
N SER A 78 -5.92 -8.23 8.16
CA SER A 78 -5.59 -9.06 6.97
C SER A 78 -4.28 -8.64 6.29
N TYR A 79 -3.27 -8.27 7.08
CA TYR A 79 -2.00 -7.75 6.60
C TYR A 79 -1.25 -8.71 5.65
N GLY A 80 -1.55 -10.00 5.74
CA GLY A 80 -1.02 -11.01 4.81
C GLY A 80 -1.35 -10.72 3.35
N HIS A 81 -2.47 -10.05 3.06
CA HIS A 81 -2.86 -9.71 1.69
C HIS A 81 -1.93 -8.66 1.02
N ARG A 82 -1.01 -8.05 1.76
CA ARG A 82 0.00 -7.15 1.19
C ARG A 82 0.83 -7.80 0.08
N TRP A 83 1.14 -9.08 0.22
CA TRP A 83 1.92 -9.81 -0.80
C TRP A 83 1.20 -9.95 -2.15
N THR A 84 -0.12 -9.72 -2.21
CA THR A 84 -0.88 -9.74 -3.47
C THR A 84 -0.32 -8.75 -4.48
N ALA A 85 0.06 -7.54 -4.03
CA ALA A 85 0.69 -6.56 -4.91
C ALA A 85 2.02 -7.06 -5.47
N GLU A 86 2.84 -7.71 -4.65
CA GLU A 86 4.12 -8.30 -5.08
C GLU A 86 3.90 -9.42 -6.10
N THR A 87 2.86 -10.23 -5.92
CA THR A 87 2.48 -11.29 -6.86
C THR A 87 2.04 -10.70 -8.20
N VAL A 88 1.22 -9.65 -8.20
CA VAL A 88 0.78 -8.96 -9.40
C VAL A 88 1.97 -8.37 -10.16
N PHE A 89 2.87 -7.66 -9.46
CA PHE A 89 4.08 -7.12 -10.09
C PHE A 89 4.99 -8.20 -10.66
N SER A 90 5.15 -9.33 -9.96
CA SER A 90 5.92 -10.48 -10.46
C SER A 90 5.29 -11.09 -11.70
N ALA A 91 3.96 -11.16 -11.77
CA ALA A 91 3.24 -11.63 -12.95
C ALA A 91 3.43 -10.66 -14.14
N ILE A 92 3.28 -9.36 -13.94
CA ILE A 92 3.52 -8.33 -14.96
C ILE A 92 4.94 -8.43 -15.51
N LYS A 93 5.94 -8.56 -14.64
CA LYS A 93 7.35 -8.73 -15.04
C LYS A 93 7.57 -9.99 -15.89
N ARG A 94 6.94 -11.10 -15.52
CA ARG A 94 7.01 -12.35 -16.30
C ARG A 94 6.36 -12.23 -17.67
N MET A 95 5.23 -11.55 -17.77
CA MET A 95 4.47 -11.43 -19.03
C MET A 95 5.10 -10.41 -19.98
N PHE A 96 5.59 -9.29 -19.47
CA PHE A 96 6.00 -8.13 -20.28
C PHE A 96 7.48 -7.75 -20.11
N GLY A 97 8.27 -8.53 -19.37
CA GLY A 97 9.66 -8.24 -19.05
C GLY A 97 9.86 -7.26 -17.91
N GLU A 98 11.03 -7.29 -17.32
CA GLU A 98 11.38 -6.44 -16.16
C GLU A 98 11.74 -5.00 -16.56
N TYR A 99 12.15 -4.79 -17.81
CA TYR A 99 12.69 -3.52 -18.26
C TYR A 99 11.66 -2.72 -19.05
N VAL A 100 11.79 -1.40 -18.94
CA VAL A 100 11.10 -0.44 -19.79
C VAL A 100 12.00 -0.16 -20.98
N THR A 101 11.48 -0.30 -22.19
CA THR A 101 12.27 -0.19 -23.43
C THR A 101 12.46 1.25 -23.88
N THR A 102 11.55 2.14 -23.51
CA THR A 102 11.59 3.54 -23.86
C THR A 102 12.57 4.33 -22.99
N ARG A 103 13.28 5.29 -23.58
CA ARG A 103 14.31 6.09 -22.88
C ARG A 103 13.75 7.40 -22.27
N LYS A 104 12.68 7.96 -22.82
CA LYS A 104 12.09 9.22 -22.34
C LYS A 104 11.11 8.96 -21.20
N TYR A 105 11.27 9.64 -20.09
CA TYR A 105 10.43 9.46 -18.89
C TYR A 105 8.91 9.42 -19.17
N PRO A 106 8.32 10.36 -19.95
CA PRO A 106 6.89 10.29 -20.24
C PRO A 106 6.47 9.00 -20.96
N ASN A 107 7.34 8.47 -21.83
CA ASN A 107 7.07 7.23 -22.55
C ASN A 107 7.27 6.00 -21.63
N MET A 108 8.21 6.06 -20.69
CA MET A 108 8.34 5.02 -19.66
C MET A 108 7.05 4.87 -18.84
N VAL A 109 6.46 5.99 -18.42
CA VAL A 109 5.19 5.99 -17.69
C VAL A 109 4.07 5.39 -18.54
N LYS A 110 3.97 5.76 -19.82
CA LYS A 110 2.98 5.21 -20.75
C LYS A 110 3.19 3.71 -20.96
N GLU A 111 4.41 3.24 -21.14
CA GLU A 111 4.73 1.83 -21.30
C GLU A 111 4.32 1.02 -20.07
N MET A 112 4.65 1.50 -18.86
CA MET A 112 4.22 0.85 -17.63
C MET A 112 2.70 0.83 -17.48
N PHE A 113 2.04 1.92 -17.82
CA PHE A 113 0.58 2.00 -17.79
C PHE A 113 -0.06 0.98 -18.74
N LEU A 114 0.48 0.84 -19.96
CA LEU A 114 0.00 -0.16 -20.93
C LEU A 114 0.20 -1.60 -20.41
N LYS A 115 1.36 -1.91 -19.83
CA LYS A 115 1.63 -3.23 -19.24
C LYS A 115 0.62 -3.58 -18.14
N VAL A 116 0.33 -2.63 -17.25
CA VAL A 116 -0.66 -2.82 -16.17
C VAL A 116 -2.07 -2.97 -16.75
N SER A 117 -2.44 -2.16 -17.73
CA SER A 117 -3.76 -2.22 -18.37
C SER A 117 -3.99 -3.55 -19.07
N LEU A 118 -2.99 -4.04 -19.81
CA LEU A 118 -3.04 -5.34 -20.47
C LEU A 118 -3.13 -6.49 -19.44
N TYR A 119 -2.37 -6.40 -18.35
CA TYR A 119 -2.47 -7.39 -17.28
C TYR A 119 -3.89 -7.45 -16.69
N ASN A 120 -4.51 -6.31 -16.43
CA ASN A 120 -5.87 -6.24 -15.91
C ASN A 120 -6.87 -6.84 -16.92
N MET A 121 -6.74 -6.51 -18.20
CA MET A 121 -7.59 -7.12 -19.25
C MET A 121 -7.46 -8.65 -19.27
N PHE A 122 -6.25 -9.18 -19.19
CA PHE A 122 -6.05 -10.64 -19.15
C PHE A 122 -6.58 -11.27 -17.86
N ALA A 123 -6.46 -10.59 -16.73
CA ALA A 123 -7.00 -11.06 -15.45
C ALA A 123 -8.54 -11.11 -15.46
N ASP A 124 -9.19 -10.19 -16.18
CA ASP A 124 -10.64 -10.14 -16.32
C ASP A 124 -11.17 -11.16 -17.36
N MET A 125 -10.35 -11.53 -18.33
CA MET A 125 -10.65 -12.61 -19.30
C MET A 125 -10.53 -13.98 -18.62
N LYS A 126 -11.39 -14.29 -17.66
CA LYS A 126 -11.42 -15.61 -17.01
C LYS A 126 -11.39 -16.73 -18.07
N LEU A 127 -10.21 -17.21 -18.32
CA LEU A 127 -9.97 -18.40 -19.15
C LEU A 127 -10.24 -19.67 -18.32
#